data_c6fa87a7ce0c58134368b69b11da38e1
#
_entry.id   c6fa87a7ce0c58134368b69b11da38e1
#
_cell.length_a   1.000
_cell.length_b   1.000
_cell.length_c   1.000
_cell.angle_alpha   90.00
_cell.angle_beta   90.00
_cell.angle_gamma   90.00
#
_symmetry.space_group_name_H-M   'P 1'
#
loop_
_entity.id
_entity.type
_entity.pdbx_description
1 polymer ?
#
loop_
_entity_poly.entity_id
_entity_poly.type
_entity_poly.pdbx_seq_one_letter_code
_entity_poly.pdbx_strand_id
1 'polypeptide(L)'
;MALSCGRSFTLCVTEDAELFAWGCGMGSDPVLHEQQPAPVGGPASISRAAAGARHHAVVAEDGALYTCGEGRSGPLGLGDGEPRRRLTRVPQAAFGGVRVVLASCGGCHTIAVTGAAQVWACGENDSGQLGVGDTTHRLSFTQVAAGGIVAAACGWNHSVLVSADGSVRTCGWGVFGCLGHNDRQGRVLPTLLCAEPFRASRVASVAAGDCHTLAVDDDGALWAWGNGAHGQLCLGDQQNRLLPTLAEAFGGSRVRAAACGDAYTLVLTEAGELWAAGRGARGRLGLADEDDRLVPARVDPRHFAHAPLCAVAAGECHSAAVTAGGELYTWGRGEALGWPSQAPGGLGHADLADRLVPTRVPPQLLGGAGVGRTLVLPAELALAFAMGTHARLGGEWIAALPAELVRRVLEACARRVVCAS
;
A
#
# COMPACT_ATOMS: atom_id res chain seq x y z
N MET A 1 -3.30 -6.97 1.25
CA MET A 1 -3.81 -5.73 1.86
C MET A 1 -5.29 -5.67 1.53
N ALA A 2 -6.15 -5.58 2.54
CA ALA A 2 -7.61 -5.55 2.36
C ALA A 2 -8.13 -4.18 1.92
N LEU A 3 -7.31 -3.12 2.03
CA LEU A 3 -7.66 -1.74 1.74
C LEU A 3 -6.50 -1.05 1.02
N SER A 4 -6.78 -0.29 -0.03
CA SER A 4 -5.80 0.53 -0.74
C SER A 4 -6.46 1.78 -1.31
N CYS A 5 -5.80 2.92 -1.17
CA CYS A 5 -6.27 4.20 -1.68
C CYS A 5 -5.35 4.68 -2.80
N GLY A 6 -5.94 5.01 -3.94
CA GLY A 6 -5.26 5.68 -5.05
C GLY A 6 -5.39 7.20 -4.95
N ARG A 7 -5.22 7.89 -6.08
CA ARG A 7 -5.29 9.36 -6.11
C ARG A 7 -6.64 9.89 -5.63
N SER A 8 -7.72 9.40 -6.21
CA SER A 8 -9.10 9.83 -5.93
C SER A 8 -10.07 8.66 -5.92
N PHE A 9 -9.60 7.45 -5.62
CA PHE A 9 -10.41 6.25 -5.54
C PHE A 9 -9.92 5.32 -4.43
N THR A 10 -10.78 4.45 -3.98
CA THR A 10 -10.49 3.45 -2.94
C THR A 10 -10.83 2.06 -3.46
N LEU A 11 -9.99 1.10 -3.13
CA LEU A 11 -10.18 -0.33 -3.34
C LEU A 11 -10.32 -1.01 -1.99
N CYS A 12 -11.28 -1.90 -1.87
CA CYS A 12 -11.56 -2.67 -0.69
C CYS A 12 -11.81 -4.14 -1.06
N VAL A 13 -11.14 -5.06 -0.37
CA VAL A 13 -11.40 -6.50 -0.51
C VAL A 13 -12.17 -6.95 0.72
N THR A 14 -13.35 -7.53 0.52
CA THR A 14 -14.23 -8.04 1.58
C THR A 14 -13.72 -9.37 2.18
N GLU A 15 -14.37 -9.83 3.24
CA GLU A 15 -14.09 -11.15 3.84
C GLU A 15 -14.38 -12.31 2.87
N ASP A 16 -15.31 -12.10 1.94
CA ASP A 16 -15.65 -13.06 0.89
C ASP A 16 -14.70 -13.00 -0.31
N ALA A 17 -13.57 -12.28 -0.18
CA ALA A 17 -12.55 -12.06 -1.20
C ALA A 17 -13.06 -11.36 -2.47
N GLU A 18 -14.14 -10.58 -2.37
CA GLU A 18 -14.67 -9.75 -3.42
C GLU A 18 -14.01 -8.36 -3.41
N LEU A 19 -13.81 -7.77 -4.59
CA LEU A 19 -13.29 -6.42 -4.76
C LEU A 19 -14.42 -5.42 -4.94
N PHE A 20 -14.38 -4.39 -4.11
CA PHE A 20 -15.18 -3.18 -4.27
C PHE A 20 -14.28 -2.00 -4.61
N ALA A 21 -14.76 -1.12 -5.47
CA ALA A 21 -14.08 0.11 -5.84
C ALA A 21 -15.07 1.27 -5.89
N TRP A 22 -14.60 2.48 -5.59
CA TRP A 22 -15.35 3.72 -5.74
C TRP A 22 -14.42 4.91 -5.87
N GLY A 23 -14.96 6.02 -6.35
CA GLY A 23 -14.22 7.24 -6.61
C GLY A 23 -13.96 7.47 -8.10
N CYS A 24 -13.04 8.35 -8.43
CA CYS A 24 -12.67 8.68 -9.79
C CYS A 24 -11.24 8.29 -10.10
N GLY A 25 -11.06 7.28 -10.94
CA GLY A 25 -9.80 7.05 -11.63
C GLY A 25 -9.69 8.00 -12.83
N MET A 26 -8.56 8.68 -13.04
CA MET A 26 -8.34 9.43 -14.27
C MET A 26 -8.09 8.44 -15.41
N GLY A 27 -9.16 8.06 -16.05
CA GLY A 27 -9.24 7.17 -17.19
C GLY A 27 -10.71 7.02 -17.57
N SER A 28 -11.00 6.54 -18.75
CA SER A 28 -12.36 6.31 -19.25
C SER A 28 -13.06 5.10 -18.59
N ASP A 29 -12.71 4.76 -17.35
CA ASP A 29 -13.30 3.64 -16.62
C ASP A 29 -14.61 4.05 -15.94
N PRO A 30 -15.78 3.58 -16.40
CA PRO A 30 -17.05 3.90 -15.76
C PRO A 30 -17.19 3.29 -14.36
N VAL A 31 -16.44 2.26 -14.00
CA VAL A 31 -16.48 1.62 -12.68
C VAL A 31 -15.85 2.49 -11.60
N LEU A 32 -14.90 3.38 -11.98
CA LEU A 32 -14.24 4.30 -11.05
C LEU A 32 -14.87 5.72 -11.08
N HIS A 33 -16.13 5.85 -11.47
CA HIS A 33 -16.94 7.07 -11.32
C HIS A 33 -18.09 6.89 -10.33
N GLU A 34 -18.03 5.82 -9.53
CA GLU A 34 -19.06 5.53 -8.54
C GLU A 34 -18.84 6.36 -7.26
N GLN A 35 -19.90 7.02 -6.80
CA GLN A 35 -19.87 7.74 -5.52
C GLN A 35 -19.85 6.78 -4.32
N GLN A 36 -20.38 5.58 -4.50
CA GLN A 36 -20.51 4.57 -3.47
C GLN A 36 -19.75 3.29 -3.85
N PRO A 37 -19.34 2.47 -2.88
CA PRO A 37 -18.73 1.19 -3.16
C PRO A 37 -19.54 0.35 -4.16
N ALA A 38 -18.88 -0.05 -5.25
CA ALA A 38 -19.48 -0.92 -6.26
C ALA A 38 -18.60 -2.16 -6.47
N PRO A 39 -19.20 -3.34 -6.68
CA PRO A 39 -18.44 -4.56 -6.93
C PRO A 39 -17.72 -4.47 -8.28
N VAL A 40 -16.45 -4.85 -8.28
CA VAL A 40 -15.61 -4.90 -9.48
C VAL A 40 -15.60 -6.34 -10.00
N GLY A 41 -16.07 -6.54 -11.23
CA GLY A 41 -15.95 -7.85 -11.86
C GLY A 41 -14.47 -8.25 -12.07
N GLY A 42 -14.11 -9.44 -11.65
CA GLY A 42 -12.72 -9.89 -11.68
C GLY A 42 -12.56 -11.40 -11.37
N PRO A 43 -11.39 -11.83 -10.91
CA PRO A 43 -11.16 -13.20 -10.47
C PRO A 43 -12.06 -13.56 -9.29
N ALA A 44 -12.39 -14.83 -9.15
CA ALA A 44 -13.32 -15.34 -8.14
C ALA A 44 -12.85 -15.16 -6.70
N SER A 45 -11.54 -14.96 -6.48
CA SER A 45 -10.98 -14.78 -5.14
C SER A 45 -9.74 -13.89 -5.21
N ILE A 46 -9.74 -12.81 -4.43
CA ILE A 46 -8.70 -11.79 -4.43
C ILE A 46 -7.95 -11.83 -3.11
N SER A 47 -6.64 -11.93 -3.19
CA SER A 47 -5.76 -11.91 -2.03
C SER A 47 -5.26 -10.50 -1.68
N ARG A 48 -5.01 -9.66 -2.69
CA ARG A 48 -4.44 -8.32 -2.51
C ARG A 48 -4.92 -7.36 -3.59
N ALA A 49 -5.01 -6.07 -3.22
CA ALA A 49 -5.23 -4.98 -4.14
C ALA A 49 -4.23 -3.85 -3.87
N ALA A 50 -3.76 -3.20 -4.92
CA ALA A 50 -2.87 -2.05 -4.86
C ALA A 50 -3.39 -0.95 -5.79
N ALA A 51 -3.55 0.24 -5.27
CA ALA A 51 -4.00 1.42 -5.98
C ALA A 51 -2.84 2.38 -6.21
N GLY A 52 -2.64 2.79 -7.45
CA GLY A 52 -1.74 3.87 -7.86
C GLY A 52 -2.49 5.17 -8.11
N ALA A 53 -1.85 6.13 -8.79
CA ALA A 53 -2.52 7.39 -9.09
C ALA A 53 -3.64 7.24 -10.14
N ARG A 54 -3.44 6.42 -11.16
CA ARG A 54 -4.33 6.30 -12.33
C ARG A 54 -4.60 4.86 -12.77
N HIS A 55 -4.07 3.90 -12.06
CA HIS A 55 -4.20 2.47 -12.34
C HIS A 55 -4.21 1.70 -11.04
N HIS A 56 -4.62 0.45 -11.12
CA HIS A 56 -4.59 -0.45 -10.00
C HIS A 56 -4.22 -1.87 -10.44
N ALA A 57 -3.73 -2.63 -9.49
CA ALA A 57 -3.35 -4.01 -9.66
C ALA A 57 -4.00 -4.88 -8.59
N VAL A 58 -4.41 -6.08 -8.96
CA VAL A 58 -5.06 -7.06 -8.09
C VAL A 58 -4.36 -8.39 -8.23
N VAL A 59 -3.99 -9.00 -7.13
CA VAL A 59 -3.43 -10.34 -7.08
C VAL A 59 -4.50 -11.31 -6.60
N ALA A 60 -4.82 -12.30 -7.42
CA ALA A 60 -5.74 -13.36 -7.06
C ALA A 60 -5.06 -14.40 -6.14
N GLU A 61 -5.84 -15.26 -5.48
CA GLU A 61 -5.31 -16.30 -4.60
C GLU A 61 -4.43 -17.34 -5.34
N ASP A 62 -4.71 -17.58 -6.61
CA ASP A 62 -3.89 -18.45 -7.47
C ASP A 62 -2.55 -17.81 -7.87
N GLY A 63 -2.35 -16.53 -7.53
CA GLY A 63 -1.17 -15.72 -7.87
C GLY A 63 -1.22 -15.11 -9.26
N ALA A 64 -2.36 -15.10 -9.94
CA ALA A 64 -2.53 -14.34 -11.17
C ALA A 64 -2.61 -12.85 -10.86
N LEU A 65 -1.90 -12.03 -11.65
CA LEU A 65 -1.96 -10.57 -11.59
C LEU A 65 -2.97 -10.05 -12.61
N TYR A 66 -3.80 -9.12 -12.17
CA TYR A 66 -4.74 -8.37 -13.02
C TYR A 66 -4.46 -6.88 -12.86
N THR A 67 -4.55 -6.13 -13.95
CA THR A 67 -4.36 -4.68 -13.96
C THR A 67 -5.49 -3.97 -14.68
N CYS A 68 -5.77 -2.73 -14.29
CA CYS A 68 -6.82 -1.89 -14.87
C CYS A 68 -6.46 -0.41 -14.71
N GLY A 69 -7.00 0.44 -15.58
CA GLY A 69 -6.81 1.89 -15.55
C GLY A 69 -6.03 2.43 -16.76
N GLU A 70 -5.28 3.52 -16.54
CA GLU A 70 -4.45 4.19 -17.55
C GLU A 70 -3.31 3.28 -18.02
N GLY A 71 -3.13 3.16 -19.34
CA GLY A 71 -2.11 2.28 -19.94
C GLY A 71 -0.93 3.01 -20.56
N ARG A 72 -1.01 4.33 -20.78
CA ARG A 72 -0.16 5.11 -21.70
C ARG A 72 1.34 5.00 -21.44
N SER A 73 1.89 4.83 -20.37
CA SER A 73 3.33 4.62 -20.14
C SER A 73 3.64 3.17 -19.79
N GLY A 74 2.65 2.28 -19.92
CA GLY A 74 2.77 0.85 -19.67
C GLY A 74 2.57 0.38 -18.24
N PRO A 75 1.93 1.13 -17.30
CA PRO A 75 1.80 0.69 -15.92
C PRO A 75 0.94 -0.57 -15.73
N LEU A 76 0.21 -0.97 -16.77
CA LEU A 76 -0.60 -2.19 -16.78
C LEU A 76 0.22 -3.45 -17.13
N GLY A 77 1.40 -3.28 -17.75
CA GLY A 77 2.29 -4.40 -18.11
C GLY A 77 1.76 -5.33 -19.21
N LEU A 78 0.79 -4.89 -20.02
CA LEU A 78 0.10 -5.70 -21.03
C LEU A 78 0.75 -5.63 -22.42
N GLY A 79 1.78 -4.79 -22.61
CA GLY A 79 2.59 -4.74 -23.81
C GLY A 79 2.12 -3.76 -24.90
N ASP A 80 0.94 -3.15 -24.76
CA ASP A 80 0.33 -2.31 -25.81
C ASP A 80 0.15 -0.82 -25.43
N GLY A 81 0.30 -0.47 -24.14
CA GLY A 81 0.11 0.91 -23.67
C GLY A 81 -1.35 1.40 -23.68
N GLU A 82 -2.30 0.54 -23.98
CA GLU A 82 -3.71 0.88 -24.05
C GLU A 82 -4.38 0.86 -22.66
N PRO A 83 -5.32 1.77 -22.38
CA PRO A 83 -6.05 1.77 -21.13
C PRO A 83 -6.98 0.56 -21.02
N ARG A 84 -7.20 0.07 -19.84
CA ARG A 84 -8.14 -1.02 -19.55
C ARG A 84 -9.24 -0.55 -18.62
N ARG A 85 -10.50 -0.72 -19.05
CA ARG A 85 -11.70 -0.40 -18.26
C ARG A 85 -12.16 -1.53 -17.34
N ARG A 86 -11.54 -2.69 -17.45
CA ARG A 86 -11.83 -3.88 -16.64
C ARG A 86 -10.53 -4.55 -16.25
N LEU A 87 -10.53 -5.22 -15.12
CA LEU A 87 -9.43 -6.04 -14.68
C LEU A 87 -9.02 -7.00 -15.81
N THR A 88 -7.83 -6.80 -16.34
CA THR A 88 -7.25 -7.58 -17.43
C THR A 88 -6.10 -8.40 -16.88
N ARG A 89 -6.13 -9.70 -17.11
CA ARG A 89 -5.09 -10.63 -16.63
C ARG A 89 -3.77 -10.38 -17.35
N VAL A 90 -2.71 -10.20 -16.57
CA VAL A 90 -1.35 -10.18 -17.09
C VAL A 90 -0.92 -11.63 -17.36
N PRO A 91 -0.38 -11.94 -18.56
CA PRO A 91 0.07 -13.31 -18.84
C PRO A 91 1.14 -13.77 -17.83
N GLN A 92 0.98 -14.94 -17.25
CA GLN A 92 1.93 -15.44 -16.24
C GLN A 92 3.34 -15.67 -16.81
N ALA A 93 3.45 -15.86 -18.12
CA ALA A 93 4.74 -15.92 -18.82
C ALA A 93 5.55 -14.61 -18.65
N ALA A 94 4.91 -13.46 -18.42
CA ALA A 94 5.57 -12.22 -18.12
C ALA A 94 6.43 -12.27 -16.83
N PHE A 95 6.18 -13.25 -15.95
CA PHE A 95 6.89 -13.47 -14.69
C PHE A 95 7.69 -14.78 -14.71
N GLY A 96 8.07 -15.27 -15.90
CA GLY A 96 8.77 -16.58 -16.04
C GLY A 96 7.93 -17.76 -15.59
N GLY A 97 6.59 -17.67 -15.61
CA GLY A 97 5.69 -18.72 -15.14
C GLY A 97 5.49 -18.78 -13.63
N VAL A 98 6.15 -17.91 -12.86
CA VAL A 98 6.06 -17.89 -11.38
C VAL A 98 4.86 -17.05 -10.94
N ARG A 99 4.12 -17.51 -9.92
CA ARG A 99 2.99 -16.77 -9.34
C ARG A 99 3.43 -15.46 -8.71
N VAL A 100 2.61 -14.40 -8.85
CA VAL A 100 2.78 -13.12 -8.14
C VAL A 100 2.22 -13.26 -6.73
N VAL A 101 2.91 -12.67 -5.74
CA VAL A 101 2.49 -12.69 -4.33
C VAL A 101 2.23 -11.29 -3.79
N LEU A 102 2.77 -10.25 -4.45
CA LEU A 102 2.57 -8.86 -4.08
C LEU A 102 2.64 -7.98 -5.31
N ALA A 103 1.81 -6.96 -5.36
CA ALA A 103 1.92 -5.85 -6.29
C ALA A 103 1.88 -4.52 -5.53
N SER A 104 2.58 -3.51 -6.05
CA SER A 104 2.54 -2.12 -5.58
C SER A 104 2.45 -1.19 -6.79
N CYS A 105 1.59 -0.18 -6.71
CA CYS A 105 1.35 0.79 -7.76
C CYS A 105 1.76 2.19 -7.31
N GLY A 106 2.53 2.89 -8.14
CA GLY A 106 2.95 4.27 -7.91
C GLY A 106 2.17 5.28 -8.76
N GLY A 107 2.77 6.40 -9.12
CA GLY A 107 2.16 7.40 -10.00
C GLY A 107 1.74 6.78 -11.34
N CYS A 108 2.69 6.25 -12.09
CA CYS A 108 2.48 5.61 -13.39
C CYS A 108 3.39 4.37 -13.57
N HIS A 109 3.73 3.66 -12.51
CA HIS A 109 4.51 2.42 -12.59
C HIS A 109 3.98 1.37 -11.62
N THR A 110 4.27 0.11 -11.91
CA THR A 110 3.85 -1.05 -11.12
C THR A 110 5.05 -1.94 -10.84
N ILE A 111 5.17 -2.36 -9.59
CA ILE A 111 6.10 -3.41 -9.16
C ILE A 111 5.31 -4.65 -8.78
N ALA A 112 5.77 -5.80 -9.24
CA ALA A 112 5.26 -7.12 -8.85
C ALA A 112 6.40 -7.95 -8.23
N VAL A 113 6.10 -8.62 -7.13
CA VAL A 113 7.02 -9.57 -6.50
C VAL A 113 6.44 -10.96 -6.65
N THR A 114 7.27 -11.90 -7.09
CA THR A 114 6.87 -13.31 -7.29
C THR A 114 7.13 -14.16 -6.05
N GLY A 115 6.52 -15.34 -6.00
CA GLY A 115 6.77 -16.34 -4.95
C GLY A 115 8.22 -16.86 -4.89
N ALA A 116 9.03 -16.58 -5.91
CA ALA A 116 10.46 -16.82 -5.92
C ALA A 116 11.29 -15.59 -5.43
N ALA A 117 10.62 -14.60 -4.80
CA ALA A 117 11.24 -13.37 -4.32
C ALA A 117 11.95 -12.55 -5.41
N GLN A 118 11.51 -12.67 -6.67
CA GLN A 118 11.98 -11.89 -7.81
C GLN A 118 11.09 -10.65 -7.98
N VAL A 119 11.70 -9.56 -8.44
CA VAL A 119 11.02 -8.29 -8.71
C VAL A 119 10.86 -8.08 -10.21
N TRP A 120 9.69 -7.64 -10.59
CA TRP A 120 9.33 -7.24 -11.96
C TRP A 120 8.69 -5.87 -11.93
N ALA A 121 9.01 -5.03 -12.91
CA ALA A 121 8.50 -3.68 -12.98
C ALA A 121 8.05 -3.33 -14.40
N CYS A 122 7.01 -2.48 -14.49
CA CYS A 122 6.54 -1.92 -15.76
C CYS A 122 6.00 -0.49 -15.52
N GLY A 123 5.84 0.27 -16.60
CA GLY A 123 5.33 1.62 -16.54
C GLY A 123 6.35 2.69 -16.91
N GLU A 124 6.08 3.88 -16.39
CA GLU A 124 6.93 5.06 -16.53
C GLU A 124 8.29 4.88 -15.86
N ASN A 125 9.35 5.39 -16.51
CA ASN A 125 10.73 5.21 -16.06
C ASN A 125 11.62 6.43 -16.24
N ASP A 126 11.06 7.61 -16.48
CA ASP A 126 11.85 8.84 -16.74
C ASP A 126 12.84 9.17 -15.62
N SER A 127 12.55 8.74 -14.41
CA SER A 127 13.39 8.93 -13.23
C SER A 127 14.19 7.68 -12.81
N GLY A 128 14.05 6.55 -13.53
CA GLY A 128 14.63 5.27 -13.16
C GLY A 128 13.83 4.49 -12.10
N GLN A 129 12.54 4.83 -11.89
CA GLN A 129 11.69 4.24 -10.87
C GLN A 129 11.42 2.74 -11.07
N LEU A 130 11.66 2.19 -12.26
CA LEU A 130 11.57 0.75 -12.50
C LEU A 130 12.80 -0.02 -11.99
N GLY A 131 13.94 0.66 -11.82
CA GLY A 131 15.16 0.00 -11.34
C GLY A 131 15.82 -0.96 -12.33
N VAL A 132 15.59 -0.78 -13.63
CA VAL A 132 16.08 -1.70 -14.70
C VAL A 132 17.40 -1.25 -15.34
N GLY A 133 18.02 -0.19 -14.82
CA GLY A 133 19.35 0.30 -15.25
C GLY A 133 19.33 1.39 -16.32
N ASP A 134 18.16 1.83 -16.73
CA ASP A 134 17.97 2.94 -17.69
C ASP A 134 16.74 3.79 -17.33
N THR A 135 16.35 4.71 -18.20
CA THR A 135 15.17 5.58 -18.03
C THR A 135 14.10 5.36 -19.11
N THR A 136 14.11 4.18 -19.76
CA THR A 136 13.13 3.85 -20.82
C THR A 136 11.88 3.23 -20.21
N HIS A 137 10.70 3.70 -20.59
CA HIS A 137 9.42 3.12 -20.17
C HIS A 137 9.31 1.64 -20.57
N ARG A 138 8.58 0.87 -19.81
CA ARG A 138 8.33 -0.57 -20.08
C ARG A 138 6.84 -0.83 -20.20
N LEU A 139 6.38 -1.18 -21.40
CA LEU A 139 4.99 -1.56 -21.66
C LEU A 139 4.67 -2.96 -21.10
N SER A 140 5.69 -3.79 -20.90
CA SER A 140 5.59 -5.13 -20.31
C SER A 140 6.45 -5.24 -19.06
N PHE A 141 6.08 -6.14 -18.16
CA PHE A 141 6.89 -6.42 -16.97
C PHE A 141 8.31 -6.85 -17.35
N THR A 142 9.29 -6.17 -16.81
CA THR A 142 10.73 -6.43 -17.00
C THR A 142 11.33 -6.80 -15.66
N GLN A 143 12.15 -7.84 -15.64
CA GLN A 143 12.80 -8.28 -14.40
C GLN A 143 13.81 -7.25 -13.91
N VAL A 144 13.74 -6.92 -12.63
CA VAL A 144 14.65 -6.02 -11.94
C VAL A 144 15.80 -6.84 -11.34
N ALA A 145 17.03 -6.34 -11.44
CA ALA A 145 18.22 -7.01 -10.89
C ALA A 145 18.28 -6.87 -9.34
N ALA A 146 17.25 -7.36 -8.66
CA ALA A 146 17.16 -7.44 -7.21
C ALA A 146 16.47 -8.74 -6.82
N GLY A 147 17.12 -9.55 -6.00
CA GLY A 147 16.57 -10.83 -5.52
C GLY A 147 16.32 -10.82 -4.02
N GLY A 148 15.58 -11.82 -3.55
CA GLY A 148 15.27 -11.97 -2.12
C GLY A 148 14.28 -10.93 -1.59
N ILE A 149 13.53 -10.25 -2.46
CA ILE A 149 12.61 -9.19 -2.08
C ILE A 149 11.30 -9.77 -1.53
N VAL A 150 10.88 -9.28 -0.38
CA VAL A 150 9.69 -9.73 0.35
C VAL A 150 8.62 -8.64 0.50
N ALA A 151 9.03 -7.37 0.41
CA ALA A 151 8.09 -6.24 0.42
C ALA A 151 8.55 -5.16 -0.58
N ALA A 152 7.58 -4.41 -1.11
CA ALA A 152 7.81 -3.31 -2.02
C ALA A 152 6.76 -2.22 -1.80
N ALA A 153 7.17 -0.96 -1.95
CA ALA A 153 6.29 0.20 -2.00
C ALA A 153 6.69 1.09 -3.18
N CYS A 154 5.69 1.63 -3.86
CA CYS A 154 5.86 2.61 -4.92
C CYS A 154 5.36 3.96 -4.46
N GLY A 155 6.22 4.97 -4.54
CA GLY A 155 5.82 6.37 -4.44
C GLY A 155 5.39 6.94 -5.78
N TRP A 156 5.35 8.26 -5.92
CA TRP A 156 4.98 8.84 -7.21
C TRP A 156 5.97 8.44 -8.31
N ASN A 157 7.26 8.73 -8.16
CA ASN A 157 8.34 8.41 -9.10
C ASN A 157 9.55 7.71 -8.43
N HIS A 158 9.33 6.98 -7.35
CA HIS A 158 10.38 6.19 -6.72
C HIS A 158 9.84 4.85 -6.23
N SER A 159 10.74 3.92 -6.01
CA SER A 159 10.43 2.56 -5.57
C SER A 159 11.31 2.17 -4.41
N VAL A 160 10.73 1.47 -3.45
CA VAL A 160 11.38 0.96 -2.24
C VAL A 160 11.19 -0.54 -2.18
N LEU A 161 12.26 -1.29 -2.02
CA LEU A 161 12.28 -2.75 -1.98
C LEU A 161 12.92 -3.21 -0.67
N VAL A 162 12.30 -4.17 0.00
CA VAL A 162 12.81 -4.77 1.24
C VAL A 162 13.14 -6.23 1.00
N SER A 163 14.37 -6.62 1.33
CA SER A 163 14.83 -8.00 1.25
C SER A 163 14.45 -8.78 2.53
N ALA A 164 14.47 -10.10 2.45
CA ALA A 164 14.14 -10.99 3.57
C ALA A 164 15.06 -10.80 4.80
N ASP A 165 16.25 -10.28 4.61
CA ASP A 165 17.19 -9.91 5.70
C ASP A 165 16.88 -8.53 6.32
N GLY A 166 15.83 -7.82 5.85
CA GLY A 166 15.45 -6.48 6.28
C GLY A 166 16.25 -5.35 5.62
N SER A 167 17.14 -5.66 4.68
CA SER A 167 17.85 -4.62 3.93
C SER A 167 16.92 -3.90 2.95
N VAL A 168 17.10 -2.58 2.83
CA VAL A 168 16.26 -1.71 1.99
C VAL A 168 17.04 -1.25 0.77
N ARG A 169 16.43 -1.32 -0.40
CA ARG A 169 16.95 -0.75 -1.65
C ARG A 169 15.93 0.23 -2.21
N THR A 170 16.45 1.32 -2.80
CA THR A 170 15.61 2.35 -3.42
C THR A 170 16.12 2.69 -4.82
N CYS A 171 15.17 3.08 -5.71
CA CYS A 171 15.48 3.59 -7.04
C CYS A 171 14.42 4.62 -7.48
N GLY A 172 14.72 5.36 -8.53
CA GLY A 172 13.84 6.39 -9.06
C GLY A 172 14.31 7.81 -8.72
N TRP A 173 13.35 8.71 -8.56
CA TRP A 173 13.56 10.12 -8.31
C TRP A 173 14.09 10.39 -6.90
N GLY A 174 15.21 11.14 -6.80
CA GLY A 174 15.90 11.38 -5.54
C GLY A 174 15.75 12.79 -4.96
N VAL A 175 15.06 13.69 -5.65
CA VAL A 175 14.85 15.07 -5.19
C VAL A 175 14.12 15.05 -3.84
N PHE A 176 14.44 15.93 -2.94
CA PHE A 176 14.06 15.93 -1.52
C PHE A 176 14.69 14.83 -0.66
N GLY A 177 15.48 13.90 -1.23
CA GLY A 177 16.12 12.82 -0.49
C GLY A 177 15.23 11.60 -0.25
N CYS A 178 14.12 11.44 -0.99
CA CYS A 178 13.16 10.33 -0.80
C CYS A 178 13.77 8.94 -1.02
N LEU A 179 14.95 8.83 -1.63
CA LEU A 179 15.70 7.58 -1.76
C LEU A 179 16.56 7.23 -0.52
N GLY A 180 16.89 8.20 0.37
CA GLY A 180 17.56 7.93 1.64
C GLY A 180 19.08 7.75 1.57
N HIS A 181 19.76 8.20 0.50
CA HIS A 181 21.19 7.99 0.26
C HIS A 181 22.09 9.15 0.69
N ASN A 182 21.61 10.08 1.52
CA ASN A 182 22.32 11.31 1.93
C ASN A 182 22.61 12.27 0.77
N ASP A 183 21.87 12.15 -0.31
CA ASP A 183 21.94 13.04 -1.47
C ASP A 183 20.54 13.26 -2.08
N ARG A 184 20.49 13.96 -3.22
CA ARG A 184 19.23 14.25 -3.97
C ARG A 184 19.28 13.69 -5.38
N GLN A 185 20.15 12.72 -5.63
CA GLN A 185 20.33 12.14 -6.96
C GLN A 185 19.37 10.98 -7.19
N GLY A 186 18.84 10.88 -8.42
CA GLY A 186 18.09 9.72 -8.85
C GLY A 186 18.95 8.46 -9.00
N ARG A 187 18.33 7.31 -8.94
CA ARG A 187 18.97 5.99 -9.09
C ARG A 187 18.20 5.16 -10.11
N VAL A 188 18.88 4.72 -11.16
CA VAL A 188 18.29 3.85 -12.20
C VAL A 188 18.33 2.36 -11.85
N LEU A 189 19.06 2.00 -10.80
CA LEU A 189 19.16 0.64 -10.25
C LEU A 189 18.77 0.64 -8.76
N PRO A 190 18.17 -0.45 -8.25
CA PRO A 190 17.91 -0.60 -6.82
C PRO A 190 19.21 -0.55 -6.01
N THR A 191 19.45 0.57 -5.36
CA THR A 191 20.67 0.84 -4.59
C THR A 191 20.42 0.56 -3.11
N LEU A 192 21.31 -0.19 -2.48
CA LEU A 192 21.22 -0.54 -1.07
C LEU A 192 21.39 0.70 -0.19
N LEU A 193 20.47 0.89 0.77
CA LEU A 193 20.65 1.90 1.82
C LEU A 193 21.72 1.48 2.82
N CYS A 194 22.41 2.47 3.37
CA CYS A 194 23.30 2.23 4.50
C CYS A 194 22.48 1.70 5.71
N ALA A 195 22.96 0.67 6.36
CA ALA A 195 22.29 0.07 7.52
C ALA A 195 22.43 0.90 8.82
N GLU A 196 23.43 1.81 8.88
CA GLU A 196 23.73 2.59 10.10
C GLU A 196 22.52 3.39 10.63
N PRO A 197 21.73 4.08 9.79
CA PRO A 197 20.54 4.79 10.30
C PRO A 197 19.58 3.89 11.06
N PHE A 198 19.37 2.65 10.62
CA PHE A 198 18.44 1.71 11.24
C PHE A 198 18.98 1.03 12.51
N ARG A 199 20.15 1.44 13.02
CA ARG A 199 20.76 0.91 14.27
C ARG A 199 20.85 -0.62 14.31
N ALA A 200 21.07 -1.24 13.15
CA ALA A 200 21.06 -2.69 12.92
C ALA A 200 19.69 -3.38 13.08
N SER A 201 18.60 -2.65 13.26
CA SER A 201 17.24 -3.22 13.21
C SER A 201 16.88 -3.61 11.77
N ARG A 202 16.11 -4.68 11.62
CA ARG A 202 15.62 -5.14 10.31
C ARG A 202 14.36 -4.38 9.95
N VAL A 203 14.29 -3.88 8.72
CA VAL A 203 13.05 -3.28 8.22
C VAL A 203 12.04 -4.39 7.88
N ALA A 204 10.85 -4.31 8.47
CA ALA A 204 9.75 -5.25 8.28
C ALA A 204 8.77 -4.80 7.20
N SER A 205 8.49 -3.49 7.11
CA SER A 205 7.57 -2.95 6.12
C SER A 205 7.95 -1.54 5.69
N VAL A 206 7.48 -1.14 4.51
CA VAL A 206 7.73 0.18 3.93
C VAL A 206 6.44 0.75 3.34
N ALA A 207 6.36 2.08 3.35
CA ALA A 207 5.35 2.84 2.64
C ALA A 207 6.02 4.02 1.92
N ALA A 208 5.46 4.41 0.78
CA ALA A 208 5.97 5.51 -0.02
C ALA A 208 4.82 6.43 -0.44
N GLY A 209 5.00 7.72 -0.21
CA GLY A 209 4.12 8.79 -0.68
C GLY A 209 4.66 9.41 -1.97
N ASP A 210 4.23 10.63 -2.30
CA ASP A 210 4.71 11.27 -3.52
C ASP A 210 6.23 11.49 -3.47
N CYS A 211 6.73 12.06 -2.37
CA CYS A 211 8.12 12.46 -2.22
C CYS A 211 8.71 12.10 -0.84
N HIS A 212 8.10 11.23 -0.07
CA HIS A 212 8.62 10.76 1.21
C HIS A 212 8.47 9.26 1.35
N THR A 213 9.25 8.69 2.21
CA THR A 213 9.32 7.24 2.45
C THR A 213 9.30 6.97 3.95
N LEU A 214 8.60 5.93 4.33
CA LEU A 214 8.52 5.42 5.68
C LEU A 214 8.95 3.95 5.72
N ALA A 215 9.60 3.57 6.80
CA ALA A 215 9.89 2.17 7.11
C ALA A 215 9.54 1.88 8.56
N VAL A 216 8.99 0.70 8.82
CA VAL A 216 8.78 0.18 10.17
C VAL A 216 9.70 -1.01 10.34
N ASP A 217 10.48 -1.02 11.41
CA ASP A 217 11.38 -2.11 11.72
C ASP A 217 10.72 -3.19 12.61
N ASP A 218 11.43 -4.29 12.86
CA ASP A 218 10.96 -5.42 13.68
C ASP A 218 10.72 -5.03 15.15
N ASP A 219 11.33 -3.94 15.62
CA ASP A 219 11.11 -3.38 16.95
C ASP A 219 9.87 -2.47 17.02
N GLY A 220 9.20 -2.24 15.89
CA GLY A 220 8.07 -1.34 15.77
C GLY A 220 8.46 0.14 15.81
N ALA A 221 9.71 0.48 15.49
CA ALA A 221 10.13 1.86 15.33
C ALA A 221 9.83 2.36 13.92
N LEU A 222 9.40 3.61 13.81
CA LEU A 222 9.13 4.28 12.53
C LEU A 222 10.33 5.11 12.10
N TRP A 223 10.76 4.89 10.87
CA TRP A 223 11.81 5.64 10.19
C TRP A 223 11.22 6.41 9.04
N ALA A 224 11.60 7.69 8.88
CA ALA A 224 11.06 8.58 7.86
C ALA A 224 12.17 9.36 7.16
N TRP A 225 12.02 9.56 5.83
CA TRP A 225 12.95 10.37 5.03
C TRP A 225 12.26 10.92 3.78
N GLY A 226 12.92 11.87 3.10
CA GLY A 226 12.38 12.56 1.94
C GLY A 226 11.86 13.95 2.30
N ASN A 227 10.79 14.36 1.66
CA ASN A 227 10.15 15.66 1.83
C ASN A 227 9.49 15.80 3.22
N GLY A 228 9.84 16.86 3.95
CA GLY A 228 9.28 17.19 5.26
C GLY A 228 8.46 18.48 5.31
N ALA A 229 8.21 19.15 4.18
CA ALA A 229 7.69 20.51 4.10
C ALA A 229 6.34 20.75 4.83
N HIS A 230 5.56 19.70 5.05
CA HIS A 230 4.29 19.75 5.78
C HIS A 230 4.30 19.01 7.13
N GLY A 231 5.46 18.44 7.52
CA GLY A 231 5.58 17.59 8.72
C GLY A 231 5.23 16.11 8.50
N GLN A 232 5.09 15.68 7.25
CA GLN A 232 4.77 14.28 6.89
C GLN A 232 5.81 13.26 7.33
N LEU A 233 7.00 13.70 7.74
CA LEU A 233 8.03 12.84 8.31
C LEU A 233 7.83 12.52 9.80
N CYS A 234 6.85 13.13 10.46
CA CYS A 234 6.55 12.90 11.89
C CYS A 234 7.70 13.33 12.85
N LEU A 235 8.55 14.28 12.46
CA LEU A 235 9.77 14.66 13.18
C LEU A 235 9.66 16.00 13.93
N GLY A 236 8.50 16.67 13.88
CA GLY A 236 8.25 17.92 14.59
C GLY A 236 8.74 19.18 13.88
N ASP A 237 9.23 19.05 12.66
CA ASP A 237 9.72 20.18 11.85
C ASP A 237 9.31 20.04 10.37
N GLN A 238 9.75 20.98 9.54
CA GLN A 238 9.49 21.02 8.08
C GLN A 238 10.74 20.73 7.25
N GLN A 239 11.76 20.07 7.85
CA GLN A 239 13.01 19.81 7.18
C GLN A 239 12.97 18.50 6.38
N ASN A 240 13.52 18.53 5.17
CA ASN A 240 13.76 17.30 4.41
C ASN A 240 14.82 16.45 5.11
N ARG A 241 14.66 15.14 5.03
CA ARG A 241 15.66 14.17 5.51
C ARG A 241 16.24 13.40 4.34
N LEU A 242 17.55 13.50 4.18
CA LEU A 242 18.28 12.78 3.13
C LEU A 242 18.66 11.35 3.53
N LEU A 243 18.53 11.03 4.82
CA LEU A 243 18.76 9.71 5.43
C LEU A 243 17.54 9.28 6.22
N PRO A 244 17.29 7.97 6.37
CA PRO A 244 16.29 7.45 7.30
C PRO A 244 16.51 8.04 8.70
N THR A 245 15.49 8.67 9.26
CA THR A 245 15.52 9.35 10.56
C THR A 245 14.42 8.77 11.45
N LEU A 246 14.76 8.42 12.68
CA LEU A 246 13.83 7.83 13.64
C LEU A 246 12.76 8.85 14.07
N ALA A 247 11.49 8.45 13.99
CA ALA A 247 10.35 9.21 14.47
C ALA A 247 9.82 8.60 15.78
N GLU A 248 9.88 9.37 16.89
CA GLU A 248 9.63 8.85 18.25
C GLU A 248 8.27 9.29 18.86
N ALA A 249 7.44 10.00 18.12
CA ALA A 249 6.31 10.77 18.67
C ALA A 249 4.97 10.01 18.79
N PHE A 250 4.98 8.71 19.13
CA PHE A 250 3.76 7.88 19.20
C PHE A 250 3.40 7.43 20.62
N GLY A 251 3.72 8.26 21.64
CA GLY A 251 3.39 7.97 23.03
C GLY A 251 4.06 6.70 23.60
N GLY A 252 5.21 6.29 23.04
CA GLY A 252 5.90 5.05 23.44
C GLY A 252 5.29 3.78 22.86
N SER A 253 4.25 3.89 22.02
CA SER A 253 3.61 2.73 21.38
C SER A 253 4.43 2.26 20.17
N ARG A 254 4.56 0.94 20.01
CA ARG A 254 5.16 0.33 18.82
C ARG A 254 4.26 0.56 17.61
N VAL A 255 4.88 0.91 16.48
CA VAL A 255 4.19 1.06 15.20
C VAL A 255 4.01 -0.32 14.55
N ARG A 256 2.79 -0.61 14.13
CA ARG A 256 2.42 -1.82 13.40
C ARG A 256 2.46 -1.62 11.90
N ALA A 257 2.00 -0.45 11.42
CA ALA A 257 1.93 -0.14 10.01
C ALA A 257 1.92 1.38 9.79
N ALA A 258 2.37 1.82 8.64
CA ALA A 258 2.26 3.20 8.20
C ALA A 258 1.71 3.25 6.77
N ALA A 259 1.00 4.32 6.44
CA ALA A 259 0.53 4.61 5.09
C ALA A 259 0.88 6.06 4.73
N CYS A 260 1.34 6.25 3.50
CA CYS A 260 1.69 7.55 2.96
C CYS A 260 0.65 8.03 1.95
N GLY A 261 0.18 9.26 2.12
CA GLY A 261 -0.54 9.99 1.08
C GLY A 261 0.40 10.87 0.25
N ASP A 262 -0.11 11.89 -0.42
CA ASP A 262 0.69 12.90 -1.14
C ASP A 262 1.73 13.54 -0.19
N ALA A 263 1.28 14.31 0.76
CA ALA A 263 2.13 15.04 1.70
C ALA A 263 1.69 14.82 3.17
N TYR A 264 1.19 13.65 3.50
CA TYR A 264 0.78 13.29 4.85
C TYR A 264 1.03 11.80 5.13
N THR A 265 1.00 11.46 6.39
CA THR A 265 1.30 10.13 6.92
C THR A 265 0.24 9.71 7.92
N LEU A 266 -0.20 8.48 7.82
CA LEU A 266 -1.01 7.78 8.81
C LEU A 266 -0.16 6.69 9.46
N VAL A 267 -0.21 6.60 10.78
CA VAL A 267 0.53 5.60 11.56
C VAL A 267 -0.43 4.82 12.43
N LEU A 268 -0.42 3.51 12.29
CA LEU A 268 -1.19 2.58 13.08
C LEU A 268 -0.28 1.90 14.10
N THR A 269 -0.60 2.01 15.37
CA THR A 269 0.14 1.34 16.45
C THR A 269 -0.33 -0.11 16.65
N GLU A 270 0.46 -0.91 17.38
CA GLU A 270 0.08 -2.27 17.77
C GLU A 270 -1.18 -2.29 18.65
N ALA A 271 -1.43 -1.22 19.41
CA ALA A 271 -2.66 -1.05 20.19
C ALA A 271 -3.91 -0.74 19.33
N GLY A 272 -3.75 -0.58 18.01
CA GLY A 272 -4.84 -0.22 17.10
C GLY A 272 -5.22 1.25 17.14
N GLU A 273 -4.32 2.13 17.62
CA GLU A 273 -4.49 3.57 17.63
C GLU A 273 -4.00 4.18 16.32
N LEU A 274 -4.70 5.20 15.83
CA LEU A 274 -4.34 5.95 14.64
C LEU A 274 -3.71 7.30 15.00
N TRP A 275 -2.57 7.57 14.40
CA TRP A 275 -1.88 8.86 14.46
C TRP A 275 -1.74 9.42 13.05
N ALA A 276 -1.80 10.74 12.90
CA ALA A 276 -1.69 11.42 11.62
C ALA A 276 -0.75 12.62 11.71
N ALA A 277 0.04 12.86 10.66
CA ALA A 277 0.94 14.00 10.52
C ALA A 277 1.03 14.44 9.06
N GLY A 278 1.48 15.67 8.82
CA GLY A 278 1.62 16.22 7.49
C GLY A 278 0.52 17.21 7.15
N ARG A 279 0.22 17.33 5.87
CA ARG A 279 -0.74 18.28 5.33
C ARG A 279 -2.18 17.96 5.75
N GLY A 280 -2.86 18.95 6.41
CA GLY A 280 -4.21 18.77 6.95
C GLY A 280 -5.35 19.17 6.01
N ALA A 281 -5.06 19.91 4.94
CA ALA A 281 -6.06 20.43 4.02
C ALA A 281 -7.10 19.38 3.59
N ARG A 282 -8.40 19.79 3.55
CA ARG A 282 -9.55 18.95 3.25
C ARG A 282 -9.82 17.86 4.30
N GLY A 283 -9.26 18.00 5.51
CA GLY A 283 -9.50 17.06 6.61
C GLY A 283 -8.84 15.69 6.45
N ARG A 284 -7.85 15.52 5.55
CA ARG A 284 -7.22 14.21 5.27
C ARG A 284 -6.55 13.55 6.48
N LEU A 285 -6.23 14.32 7.52
CA LEU A 285 -5.68 13.80 8.78
C LEU A 285 -6.76 13.22 9.71
N GLY A 286 -8.03 13.59 9.56
CA GLY A 286 -9.12 13.09 10.40
C GLY A 286 -9.17 13.71 11.79
N LEU A 287 -8.62 14.92 11.99
CA LEU A 287 -8.44 15.60 13.27
C LEU A 287 -9.49 16.69 13.54
N ALA A 288 -10.59 16.71 12.77
CA ALA A 288 -11.70 17.67 12.85
C ALA A 288 -11.36 19.10 12.39
N ASP A 289 -10.20 19.30 11.77
CA ASP A 289 -9.75 20.57 11.20
C ASP A 289 -8.98 20.31 9.88
N GLU A 290 -8.43 21.39 9.31
CA GLU A 290 -7.64 21.35 8.07
C GLU A 290 -6.17 21.80 8.29
N ASP A 291 -5.73 21.89 9.54
CA ASP A 291 -4.39 22.35 9.88
C ASP A 291 -3.32 21.29 9.63
N ASP A 292 -2.15 21.72 9.17
CA ASP A 292 -0.98 20.85 9.04
C ASP A 292 -0.47 20.42 10.43
N ARG A 293 0.03 19.19 10.54
CA ARG A 293 0.62 18.64 11.77
C ARG A 293 2.09 18.30 11.56
N LEU A 294 2.95 19.06 12.21
CA LEU A 294 4.41 18.79 12.22
C LEU A 294 4.76 17.63 13.18
N VAL A 295 4.04 17.56 14.28
CA VAL A 295 4.09 16.46 15.25
C VAL A 295 2.88 15.56 15.03
N PRO A 296 3.04 14.25 15.01
CA PRO A 296 1.91 13.34 14.91
C PRO A 296 0.86 13.61 15.98
N ALA A 297 -0.39 13.70 15.56
CA ALA A 297 -1.54 13.84 16.45
C ALA A 297 -2.40 12.58 16.41
N ARG A 298 -2.86 12.14 17.57
CA ARG A 298 -3.74 10.97 17.68
C ARG A 298 -5.13 11.32 17.18
N VAL A 299 -5.67 10.52 16.26
CA VAL A 299 -7.06 10.63 15.83
C VAL A 299 -7.97 10.12 16.96
N ASP A 300 -9.03 10.88 17.26
CA ASP A 300 -9.92 10.56 18.37
C ASP A 300 -10.59 9.18 18.16
N PRO A 301 -10.38 8.21 19.07
CA PRO A 301 -10.95 6.86 18.95
C PRO A 301 -12.49 6.84 18.98
N ARG A 302 -13.15 7.92 19.45
CA ARG A 302 -14.61 8.03 19.40
C ARG A 302 -15.15 8.00 17.97
N HIS A 303 -14.37 8.45 16.99
CA HIS A 303 -14.76 8.36 15.58
C HIS A 303 -14.85 6.93 15.06
N PHE A 304 -14.20 5.98 15.71
CA PHE A 304 -14.22 4.55 15.41
C PHE A 304 -15.04 3.75 16.41
N ALA A 305 -15.94 4.41 17.16
CA ALA A 305 -16.71 3.80 18.25
C ALA A 305 -15.81 3.08 19.28
N HIS A 306 -14.61 3.60 19.51
CA HIS A 306 -13.55 3.01 20.37
C HIS A 306 -13.05 1.63 19.91
N ALA A 307 -13.40 1.16 18.72
CA ALA A 307 -12.89 -0.09 18.19
C ALA A 307 -11.42 0.06 17.75
N PRO A 308 -10.54 -0.88 18.06
CA PRO A 308 -9.16 -0.85 17.58
C PRO A 308 -9.11 -1.04 16.07
N LEU A 309 -8.20 -0.33 15.41
CA LEU A 309 -8.00 -0.44 13.97
C LEU A 309 -7.06 -1.60 13.64
N CYS A 310 -7.29 -2.23 12.49
CA CYS A 310 -6.44 -3.31 11.99
C CYS A 310 -5.75 -2.98 10.65
N ALA A 311 -6.26 -1.99 9.90
CA ALA A 311 -5.64 -1.55 8.64
C ALA A 311 -5.91 -0.06 8.41
N VAL A 312 -4.98 0.58 7.71
CA VAL A 312 -5.07 1.97 7.25
C VAL A 312 -4.56 2.07 5.81
N ALA A 313 -5.12 3.01 5.05
CA ALA A 313 -4.64 3.36 3.73
C ALA A 313 -4.78 4.87 3.52
N ALA A 314 -3.86 5.43 2.73
CA ALA A 314 -3.81 6.85 2.42
C ALA A 314 -3.74 7.03 0.90
N GLY A 315 -4.60 7.89 0.37
CA GLY A 315 -4.59 8.35 -1.01
C GLY A 315 -3.96 9.73 -1.13
N GLU A 316 -4.18 10.43 -2.25
CA GLU A 316 -3.63 11.78 -2.42
C GLU A 316 -4.23 12.76 -1.39
N CYS A 317 -5.54 12.78 -1.25
CA CYS A 317 -6.26 13.72 -0.38
C CYS A 317 -7.34 13.05 0.49
N HIS A 318 -7.39 11.73 0.59
CA HIS A 318 -8.35 11.01 1.40
C HIS A 318 -7.69 9.81 2.09
N SER A 319 -8.31 9.39 3.15
CA SER A 319 -7.81 8.35 4.04
C SER A 319 -8.88 7.32 4.30
N ALA A 320 -8.48 6.11 4.61
CA ALA A 320 -9.37 5.03 4.97
C ALA A 320 -8.78 4.17 6.09
N ALA A 321 -9.64 3.61 6.94
CA ALA A 321 -9.26 2.68 8.00
C ALA A 321 -10.31 1.61 8.18
N VAL A 322 -9.86 0.44 8.67
CA VAL A 322 -10.71 -0.70 9.00
C VAL A 322 -10.53 -1.04 10.47
N THR A 323 -11.64 -1.21 11.19
CA THR A 323 -11.62 -1.69 12.56
C THR A 323 -11.36 -3.19 12.62
N ALA A 324 -10.96 -3.69 13.79
CA ALA A 324 -10.86 -5.12 14.04
C ALA A 324 -12.21 -5.86 13.87
N GLY A 325 -13.32 -5.15 13.90
CA GLY A 325 -14.67 -5.65 13.59
C GLY A 325 -15.01 -5.73 12.11
N GLY A 326 -14.12 -5.25 11.21
CA GLY A 326 -14.36 -5.21 9.77
C GLY A 326 -15.15 -3.99 9.29
N GLU A 327 -15.34 -2.96 10.12
CA GLU A 327 -16.01 -1.74 9.75
C GLU A 327 -15.05 -0.79 9.00
N LEU A 328 -15.50 -0.25 7.88
CA LEU A 328 -14.75 0.68 7.05
C LEU A 328 -15.10 2.12 7.40
N TYR A 329 -14.09 2.94 7.55
CA TYR A 329 -14.18 4.39 7.74
C TYR A 329 -13.36 5.12 6.68
N THR A 330 -13.88 6.22 6.16
CA THR A 330 -13.19 7.08 5.20
C THR A 330 -13.33 8.55 5.60
N TRP A 331 -12.34 9.37 5.25
CA TRP A 331 -12.32 10.81 5.51
C TRP A 331 -11.37 11.52 4.56
N GLY A 332 -11.42 12.86 4.56
CA GLY A 332 -10.65 13.71 3.68
C GLY A 332 -11.52 14.31 2.57
N ARG A 333 -10.97 14.49 1.41
CA ARG A 333 -11.62 15.14 0.28
C ARG A 333 -12.72 14.27 -0.32
N GLY A 334 -13.94 14.84 -0.44
CA GLY A 334 -15.11 14.18 -1.02
C GLY A 334 -15.17 14.21 -2.54
N GLU A 335 -14.56 15.23 -3.18
CA GLU A 335 -14.47 15.35 -4.64
C GLU A 335 -13.15 14.79 -5.18
N ALA A 336 -13.16 14.27 -6.41
CA ALA A 336 -11.94 13.86 -7.10
C ALA A 336 -11.04 15.06 -7.43
N LEU A 337 -9.74 14.79 -7.52
CA LEU A 337 -8.75 15.74 -8.03
C LEU A 337 -8.70 15.69 -9.54
N GLY A 338 -8.95 16.81 -10.19
CA GLY A 338 -8.81 16.96 -11.63
C GLY A 338 -10.12 17.21 -12.37
N TRP A 339 -10.16 16.87 -13.62
CA TRP A 339 -11.27 17.07 -14.53
C TRP A 339 -11.98 15.72 -14.81
N PRO A 340 -13.34 15.67 -14.81
CA PRO A 340 -14.27 16.78 -14.66
C PRO A 340 -14.41 17.25 -13.21
N SER A 341 -14.71 18.54 -13.00
CA SER A 341 -15.11 19.08 -11.70
C SER A 341 -16.37 18.35 -11.21
N GLN A 342 -16.48 18.13 -9.89
CA GLN A 342 -17.58 17.40 -9.23
C GLN A 342 -17.61 15.88 -9.49
N ALA A 343 -16.51 15.28 -9.95
CA ALA A 343 -16.41 13.83 -9.97
C ALA A 343 -16.28 13.28 -8.53
N PRO A 344 -16.81 12.07 -8.25
CA PRO A 344 -16.75 11.48 -6.92
C PRO A 344 -15.29 11.19 -6.51
N GLY A 345 -14.95 11.52 -5.27
CA GLY A 345 -13.69 11.15 -4.63
C GLY A 345 -13.75 9.77 -3.97
N GLY A 346 -12.64 9.40 -3.31
CA GLY A 346 -12.46 8.07 -2.72
C GLY A 346 -13.20 7.80 -1.40
N LEU A 347 -14.17 8.63 -0.98
CA LEU A 347 -14.82 8.47 0.34
C LEU A 347 -15.93 7.41 0.38
N GLY A 348 -16.64 7.16 -0.73
CA GLY A 348 -17.69 6.14 -0.79
C GLY A 348 -19.00 6.50 -0.08
N HIS A 349 -19.25 7.79 0.16
CA HIS A 349 -20.51 8.31 0.68
C HIS A 349 -21.42 8.79 -0.46
N ALA A 350 -22.71 8.95 -0.17
CA ALA A 350 -23.69 9.35 -1.17
C ALA A 350 -23.59 10.83 -1.62
N ASP A 351 -22.64 11.58 -1.07
CA ASP A 351 -22.39 12.99 -1.37
C ASP A 351 -20.91 13.25 -1.70
N LEU A 352 -20.61 14.47 -2.11
CA LEU A 352 -19.25 14.92 -2.46
C LEU A 352 -18.64 15.80 -1.36
N ALA A 353 -19.20 15.82 -0.17
CA ALA A 353 -18.70 16.67 0.91
C ALA A 353 -17.39 16.13 1.50
N ASP A 354 -16.49 17.04 1.81
CA ASP A 354 -15.27 16.72 2.56
C ASP A 354 -15.64 16.22 3.97
N ARG A 355 -14.88 15.27 4.48
CA ARG A 355 -15.02 14.73 5.84
C ARG A 355 -13.79 15.06 6.65
N LEU A 356 -13.95 15.94 7.64
CA LEU A 356 -12.84 16.35 8.53
C LEU A 356 -12.52 15.29 9.59
N VAL A 357 -13.42 14.31 9.75
CA VAL A 357 -13.28 13.21 10.72
C VAL A 357 -13.61 11.86 10.06
N PRO A 358 -13.03 10.76 10.57
CA PRO A 358 -13.39 9.42 10.12
C PRO A 358 -14.90 9.20 10.16
N THR A 359 -15.48 8.85 9.02
CA THR A 359 -16.91 8.62 8.85
C THR A 359 -17.14 7.20 8.36
N ARG A 360 -18.02 6.46 9.03
CA ARG A 360 -18.31 5.06 8.71
C ARG A 360 -18.97 4.94 7.34
N VAL A 361 -18.46 4.06 6.50
CA VAL A 361 -19.11 3.65 5.26
C VAL A 361 -20.20 2.64 5.61
N PRO A 362 -21.46 2.83 5.15
CA PRO A 362 -22.53 1.90 5.45
C PRO A 362 -22.22 0.47 4.95
N PRO A 363 -22.32 -0.57 5.80
CA PRO A 363 -21.96 -1.94 5.41
C PRO A 363 -22.83 -2.49 4.28
N GLN A 364 -24.05 -1.99 4.11
CA GLN A 364 -24.95 -2.37 3.02
C GLN A 364 -24.35 -2.08 1.64
N LEU A 365 -23.49 -1.06 1.53
CA LEU A 365 -22.80 -0.70 0.30
C LEU A 365 -21.69 -1.68 -0.08
N LEU A 366 -21.26 -2.51 0.85
CA LEU A 366 -20.28 -3.59 0.67
C LEU A 366 -20.96 -4.97 0.64
N GLY A 367 -22.21 -5.04 0.19
CA GLY A 367 -22.96 -6.30 0.14
C GLY A 367 -23.31 -6.88 1.52
N GLY A 368 -23.18 -6.08 2.60
CA GLY A 368 -23.37 -6.54 3.98
C GLY A 368 -22.14 -7.27 4.56
N ALA A 369 -21.10 -7.50 3.76
CA ALA A 369 -19.85 -8.12 4.23
C ALA A 369 -18.96 -7.09 4.95
N GLY A 370 -18.20 -7.55 5.92
CA GLY A 370 -17.10 -6.78 6.51
C GLY A 370 -15.91 -6.67 5.55
N VAL A 371 -15.05 -5.67 5.75
CA VAL A 371 -13.78 -5.59 5.02
C VAL A 371 -12.86 -6.73 5.48
N GLY A 372 -12.30 -7.46 4.52
CA GLY A 372 -11.46 -8.62 4.79
C GLY A 372 -10.29 -8.25 5.72
N ARG A 373 -10.13 -9.02 6.79
CA ARG A 373 -9.01 -8.90 7.71
C ARG A 373 -7.78 -9.48 7.01
N THR A 374 -6.92 -8.65 6.46
CA THR A 374 -5.61 -9.14 6.06
C THR A 374 -4.84 -9.49 7.33
N LEU A 375 -4.61 -10.78 7.55
CA LEU A 375 -3.57 -11.23 8.47
C LEU A 375 -2.25 -10.67 7.93
N VAL A 376 -1.75 -9.61 8.57
CA VAL A 376 -0.37 -9.17 8.36
C VAL A 376 0.50 -10.23 9.04
N LEU A 377 0.75 -11.31 8.31
CA LEU A 377 1.81 -12.23 8.71
C LEU A 377 3.13 -11.46 8.60
N PRO A 378 4.06 -11.63 9.53
CA PRO A 378 5.43 -11.19 9.34
C PRO A 378 5.90 -11.58 7.94
N ALA A 379 6.67 -10.72 7.26
CA ALA A 379 7.05 -10.93 5.86
C ALA A 379 7.66 -12.30 5.60
N GLU A 380 8.41 -12.84 6.56
CA GLU A 380 8.98 -14.20 6.53
C GLU A 380 7.91 -15.29 6.51
N LEU A 381 6.85 -15.15 7.31
CA LEU A 381 5.75 -16.10 7.34
C LEU A 381 4.90 -16.04 6.07
N ALA A 382 4.64 -14.83 5.57
CA ALA A 382 3.90 -14.63 4.33
C ALA A 382 4.66 -15.23 3.14
N LEU A 383 5.99 -15.06 3.09
CA LEU A 383 6.84 -15.64 2.06
C LEU A 383 6.97 -17.17 2.20
N ALA A 384 7.15 -17.69 3.41
CA ALA A 384 7.19 -19.14 3.68
C ALA A 384 5.87 -19.83 3.27
N PHE A 385 4.73 -19.21 3.56
CA PHE A 385 3.41 -19.67 3.07
C PHE A 385 3.30 -19.59 1.54
N ALA A 386 3.80 -18.53 0.94
CA ALA A 386 3.79 -18.34 -0.50
C ALA A 386 4.69 -19.34 -1.24
N MET A 387 5.82 -19.72 -0.65
CA MET A 387 6.81 -20.63 -1.25
C MET A 387 6.52 -22.12 -0.99
N GLY A 388 5.49 -22.47 -0.21
CA GLY A 388 5.15 -23.86 0.09
C GLY A 388 6.18 -24.60 0.96
N THR A 389 7.07 -23.87 1.66
CA THR A 389 8.14 -24.45 2.48
C THR A 389 7.65 -24.80 3.89
N HIS A 390 6.59 -25.62 3.98
CA HIS A 390 5.98 -26.00 5.27
C HIS A 390 6.88 -26.87 6.19
N ALA A 391 7.99 -27.39 5.70
CA ALA A 391 8.74 -28.43 6.40
C ALA A 391 9.82 -27.92 7.38
N ARG A 392 10.01 -26.59 7.54
CA ARG A 392 11.14 -26.06 8.33
C ARG A 392 10.81 -25.02 9.40
N LEU A 393 9.54 -24.72 9.68
CA LEU A 393 9.19 -23.91 10.84
C LEU A 393 9.12 -24.81 12.06
N GLY A 394 10.19 -24.78 12.88
CA GLY A 394 10.24 -25.53 14.14
C GLY A 394 9.05 -25.19 15.05
N GLY A 395 8.56 -26.17 15.83
CA GLY A 395 7.33 -26.09 16.61
C GLY A 395 7.22 -24.95 17.65
N GLU A 396 8.27 -24.18 17.88
CA GLU A 396 8.27 -23.08 18.85
C GLU A 396 7.47 -21.85 18.38
N TRP A 397 7.37 -21.60 17.05
CA TRP A 397 6.62 -20.45 16.53
C TRP A 397 5.12 -20.66 16.51
N ILE A 398 4.66 -21.90 16.38
CA ILE A 398 3.22 -22.24 16.37
C ILE A 398 2.65 -22.10 17.81
N ALA A 399 3.46 -22.37 18.83
CA ALA A 399 3.04 -22.27 20.22
C ALA A 399 2.82 -20.83 20.71
N ALA A 400 3.39 -19.83 20.01
CA ALA A 400 3.24 -18.42 20.35
C ALA A 400 2.01 -17.75 19.68
N LEU A 401 1.32 -18.45 18.78
CA LEU A 401 0.14 -17.91 18.08
C LEU A 401 -1.14 -18.18 18.92
N PRO A 402 -2.12 -17.25 18.91
CA PRO A 402 -3.43 -17.52 19.49
C PRO A 402 -4.07 -18.76 18.87
N ALA A 403 -4.71 -19.61 19.69
CA ALA A 403 -5.28 -20.89 19.25
C ALA A 403 -6.23 -20.76 18.06
N GLU A 404 -7.01 -19.68 17.98
CA GLU A 404 -7.90 -19.35 16.84
C GLU A 404 -7.11 -19.10 15.54
N LEU A 405 -5.95 -18.48 15.64
CA LEU A 405 -5.07 -18.22 14.51
C LEU A 405 -4.45 -19.52 13.99
N VAL A 406 -4.00 -20.39 14.90
CA VAL A 406 -3.49 -21.72 14.55
C VAL A 406 -4.58 -22.54 13.85
N ARG A 407 -5.82 -22.52 14.37
CA ARG A 407 -6.96 -23.21 13.76
C ARG A 407 -7.23 -22.71 12.34
N ARG A 408 -7.28 -21.40 12.11
CA ARG A 408 -7.51 -20.79 10.77
C ARG A 408 -6.37 -21.09 9.79
N VAL A 409 -5.14 -21.09 10.26
CA VAL A 409 -3.97 -21.48 9.46
C VAL A 409 -4.08 -22.93 9.06
N LEU A 410 -4.42 -23.85 9.97
CA LEU A 410 -4.61 -25.27 9.71
C LEU A 410 -5.79 -25.55 8.76
N GLU A 411 -6.90 -24.82 8.90
CA GLU A 411 -8.06 -24.90 8.02
C GLU A 411 -7.72 -24.42 6.60
N ALA A 412 -6.97 -23.31 6.45
CA ALA A 412 -6.50 -22.81 5.16
C ALA A 412 -5.53 -23.81 4.49
N CYS A 413 -4.66 -24.47 5.27
CA CYS A 413 -3.79 -25.55 4.78
C CYS A 413 -4.59 -26.79 4.36
N ALA A 414 -5.59 -27.18 5.12
CA ALA A 414 -6.43 -28.34 4.81
C ALA A 414 -7.24 -28.16 3.52
N ARG A 415 -7.79 -26.96 3.27
CA ARG A 415 -8.50 -26.65 2.03
C ARG A 415 -7.59 -26.72 0.80
N ARG A 416 -6.28 -26.44 0.93
CA ARG A 416 -5.30 -26.56 -0.15
C ARG A 416 -4.93 -28.00 -0.48
N VAL A 417 -4.94 -28.91 0.50
CA VAL A 417 -4.65 -30.33 0.29
C VAL A 417 -5.80 -31.01 -0.46
N VAL A 418 -7.04 -30.60 -0.23
CA VAL A 418 -8.23 -31.16 -0.92
C VAL A 418 -8.34 -30.67 -2.37
N CYS A 419 -7.76 -29.51 -2.72
CA CYS A 419 -7.74 -29.02 -4.11
C CYS A 419 -6.54 -29.50 -4.94
N ALA A 420 -5.61 -30.23 -4.34
CA ALA A 420 -4.41 -30.77 -5.00
C ALA A 420 -4.45 -32.29 -5.19
N SER A 421 -5.52 -32.95 -4.78
CA SER A 421 -5.91 -34.33 -5.08
C SER A 421 -7.11 -34.33 -6.03
#